data_2073f56459863ca72cc77a8aa4b67f8e
#
_entry.id   2073f56459863ca72cc77a8aa4b67f8e
#
_cell.length_a   1.000
_cell.length_b   1.000
_cell.length_c   1.000
_cell.angle_alpha   90.00
_cell.angle_beta   90.00
_cell.angle_gamma   90.00
#
_symmetry.space_group_name_H-M   'P 1'
#
loop_
_entity.id
_entity.type
_entity.pdbx_description
1 polymer ?
#
loop_
_entity_poly.entity_id
_entity_poly.type
_entity_poly.pdbx_seq_one_letter_code
_entity_poly.pdbx_strand_id
1 'polypeptide(L)'
;MRDVALVLSSGGARGLAHIGAIEELEAQGYRIRSIVGCSMGAIIGGMYAAGKLAEYKEWMQTIDKKKILSLLDITFSLDHLVKGEKIIEAMKDIVPDVKIEDLPIPFKAVATDWEKGQEVVFSKGSLYEAIRASISMPLFFDPVKKGGTTFVDGGILNPLPLNISKDMPGDIVVAVNVSGTGEDNENDNENDNENDNEKRKTKTKTKTKSKAQTALDFLSSLLPDEPDVNYFTMSQRLFRLMVQKNAALNIELYKPDILVNIPMDLFGPFEYDHVDKISTYGRKKMREALKNIDN
;
A
#
# COMPACT_ATOMS: atom_id res chain seq x y z
N MET A 1 5.51 21.81 -18.61
CA MET A 1 5.32 21.05 -17.36
C MET A 1 3.85 20.65 -17.33
N ARG A 2 3.52 19.35 -17.30
CA ARG A 2 2.12 18.89 -17.24
C ARG A 2 1.69 18.74 -15.79
N ASP A 3 0.49 19.18 -15.49
CA ASP A 3 -0.14 19.02 -14.19
C ASP A 3 -0.81 17.64 -14.09
N VAL A 4 -0.61 16.94 -12.98
CA VAL A 4 -1.02 15.55 -12.78
C VAL A 4 -2.04 15.43 -11.66
N ALA A 5 -3.15 14.74 -11.93
CA ALA A 5 -3.99 14.11 -10.92
C ALA A 5 -3.46 12.68 -10.70
N LEU A 6 -2.88 12.43 -9.53
CA LEU A 6 -2.21 11.16 -9.21
C LEU A 6 -3.15 10.21 -8.48
N VAL A 7 -3.24 8.97 -8.93
CA VAL A 7 -4.04 7.91 -8.33
C VAL A 7 -3.13 6.78 -7.84
N LEU A 8 -3.18 6.51 -6.53
CA LEU A 8 -2.33 5.52 -5.87
C LEU A 8 -3.17 4.35 -5.33
N SER A 9 -2.89 3.15 -5.80
CA SER A 9 -3.65 1.96 -5.42
C SER A 9 -3.36 1.47 -4.00
N SER A 10 -4.24 0.61 -3.51
CA SER A 10 -3.96 -0.27 -2.37
C SER A 10 -2.86 -1.28 -2.71
N GLY A 11 -2.19 -1.86 -1.68
CA GLY A 11 -1.19 -2.90 -1.98
C GLY A 11 -0.29 -3.35 -0.83
N GLY A 12 -0.53 -2.95 0.42
CA GLY A 12 0.35 -3.29 1.54
C GLY A 12 1.79 -2.79 1.30
N ALA A 13 2.81 -3.56 1.66
CA ALA A 13 4.22 -3.17 1.49
C ALA A 13 4.60 -2.84 0.03
N ARG A 14 3.95 -3.46 -0.96
CA ARG A 14 4.16 -3.13 -2.38
C ARG A 14 3.89 -1.66 -2.70
N GLY A 15 3.01 -1.02 -1.93
CA GLY A 15 2.73 0.41 -2.07
C GLY A 15 3.92 1.32 -1.81
N LEU A 16 5.02 0.82 -1.23
CA LEU A 16 6.29 1.56 -1.17
C LEU A 16 6.85 1.88 -2.56
N ALA A 17 6.41 1.17 -3.60
CA ALA A 17 6.72 1.50 -4.99
C ALA A 17 6.15 2.87 -5.41
N HIS A 18 5.06 3.32 -4.79
CA HIS A 18 4.49 4.65 -5.02
C HIS A 18 5.50 5.76 -4.74
N ILE A 19 6.40 5.59 -3.74
CA ILE A 19 7.45 6.56 -3.41
C ILE A 19 8.34 6.77 -4.63
N GLY A 20 8.90 5.71 -5.18
CA GLY A 20 9.78 5.79 -6.33
C GLY A 20 9.07 6.28 -7.60
N ALA A 21 7.81 5.90 -7.78
CA ALA A 21 7.00 6.38 -8.90
C ALA A 21 6.77 7.91 -8.82
N ILE A 22 6.47 8.45 -7.63
CA ILE A 22 6.34 9.90 -7.40
C ILE A 22 7.66 10.60 -7.68
N GLU A 23 8.78 10.11 -7.10
CA GLU A 23 10.11 10.69 -7.29
C GLU A 23 10.52 10.75 -8.77
N GLU A 24 10.19 9.70 -9.55
CA GLU A 24 10.51 9.70 -10.99
C GLU A 24 9.60 10.65 -11.77
N LEU A 25 8.32 10.72 -11.45
CA LEU A 25 7.37 11.61 -12.10
C LEU A 25 7.82 13.07 -11.96
N GLU A 26 8.24 13.49 -10.77
CA GLU A 26 8.80 14.81 -10.52
C GLU A 26 10.13 15.04 -11.23
N ALA A 27 11.03 14.03 -11.21
CA ALA A 27 12.33 14.10 -11.90
C ALA A 27 12.19 14.29 -13.43
N GLN A 28 11.08 13.79 -14.01
CA GLN A 28 10.74 13.98 -15.42
C GLN A 28 9.97 15.29 -15.69
N GLY A 29 9.86 16.17 -14.69
CA GLY A 29 9.29 17.50 -14.82
C GLY A 29 7.76 17.58 -14.79
N TYR A 30 7.08 16.54 -14.34
CA TYR A 30 5.65 16.59 -14.06
C TYR A 30 5.38 17.25 -12.70
N ARG A 31 4.23 17.87 -12.55
CA ARG A 31 3.81 18.52 -11.31
C ARG A 31 2.54 17.86 -10.77
N ILE A 32 2.63 17.23 -9.63
CA ILE A 32 1.47 16.63 -8.97
C ILE A 32 0.61 17.73 -8.35
N ARG A 33 -0.62 17.87 -8.84
CA ARG A 33 -1.58 18.91 -8.43
C ARG A 33 -2.64 18.39 -7.48
N SER A 34 -2.86 17.09 -7.51
CA SER A 34 -3.84 16.44 -6.63
C SER A 34 -3.53 14.95 -6.50
N ILE A 35 -3.97 14.34 -5.41
CA ILE A 35 -3.75 12.92 -5.15
C ILE A 35 -5.04 12.30 -4.60
N VAL A 36 -5.34 11.11 -5.08
CA VAL A 36 -6.28 10.20 -4.43
C VAL A 36 -5.61 8.87 -4.18
N GLY A 37 -5.74 8.35 -2.97
CA GLY A 37 -5.09 7.11 -2.55
C GLY A 37 -6.02 6.15 -1.81
N CYS A 38 -5.70 4.85 -1.90
CA CYS A 38 -6.35 3.79 -1.16
C CYS A 38 -5.31 2.99 -0.36
N SER A 39 -5.58 2.73 0.92
CA SER A 39 -4.71 1.93 1.80
C SER A 39 -3.27 2.48 1.84
N MET A 40 -2.25 1.71 1.43
CA MET A 40 -0.88 2.22 1.35
C MET A 40 -0.78 3.44 0.42
N GLY A 41 -1.57 3.49 -0.66
CA GLY A 41 -1.65 4.68 -1.51
C GLY A 41 -2.18 5.91 -0.78
N ALA A 42 -3.04 5.74 0.23
CA ALA A 42 -3.49 6.84 1.09
C ALA A 42 -2.39 7.32 2.04
N ILE A 43 -1.58 6.40 2.58
CA ILE A 43 -0.40 6.76 3.39
C ILE A 43 0.59 7.58 2.55
N ILE A 44 1.08 7.01 1.45
CA ILE A 44 2.11 7.64 0.61
C ILE A 44 1.60 8.96 0.03
N GLY A 45 0.36 8.96 -0.48
CA GLY A 45 -0.28 10.17 -1.02
C GLY A 45 -0.48 11.26 0.03
N GLY A 46 -0.90 10.89 1.25
CA GLY A 46 -1.07 11.82 2.36
C GLY A 46 0.26 12.41 2.84
N MET A 47 1.33 11.60 2.93
CA MET A 47 2.67 12.08 3.28
C MET A 47 3.23 13.03 2.20
N TYR A 48 3.03 12.70 0.93
CA TYR A 48 3.41 13.59 -0.16
C TYR A 48 2.61 14.90 -0.14
N ALA A 49 1.29 14.82 0.02
CA ALA A 49 0.42 16.00 0.07
C ALA A 49 0.75 16.93 1.25
N ALA A 50 1.25 16.37 2.36
CA ALA A 50 1.77 17.12 3.51
C ALA A 50 3.21 17.66 3.30
N GLY A 51 3.87 17.37 2.16
CA GLY A 51 5.25 17.76 1.89
C GLY A 51 6.28 17.00 2.74
N LYS A 52 5.97 15.77 3.15
CA LYS A 52 6.75 14.97 4.11
C LYS A 52 7.10 13.56 3.60
N LEU A 53 7.07 13.37 2.27
CA LEU A 53 7.37 12.06 1.69
C LEU A 53 8.82 11.63 1.93
N ALA A 54 9.77 12.55 1.87
CA ALA A 54 11.19 12.26 2.07
C ALA A 54 11.45 11.78 3.50
N GLU A 55 10.95 12.51 4.50
CA GLU A 55 11.09 12.14 5.91
C GLU A 55 10.38 10.82 6.22
N TYR A 56 9.22 10.56 5.59
CA TYR A 56 8.54 9.29 5.72
C TYR A 56 9.37 8.14 5.12
N LYS A 57 9.99 8.33 3.95
CA LYS A 57 10.88 7.35 3.32
C LYS A 57 12.09 7.04 4.22
N GLU A 58 12.76 8.08 4.74
CA GLU A 58 13.88 7.93 5.66
C GLU A 58 13.47 7.14 6.92
N TRP A 59 12.31 7.47 7.49
CA TRP A 59 11.78 6.72 8.63
C TRP A 59 11.52 5.25 8.26
N MET A 60 10.90 4.98 7.13
CA MET A 60 10.65 3.60 6.66
C MET A 60 11.94 2.80 6.47
N GLN A 61 13.05 3.43 6.06
CA GLN A 61 14.37 2.79 5.95
C GLN A 61 14.95 2.35 7.32
N THR A 62 14.47 2.95 8.41
CA THR A 62 14.86 2.53 9.78
C THR A 62 14.04 1.35 10.31
N ILE A 63 13.01 0.91 9.55
CA ILE A 63 12.07 -0.12 9.96
C ILE A 63 12.63 -1.50 9.61
N ASP A 64 13.00 -2.26 10.64
CA ASP A 64 13.34 -3.68 10.53
C ASP A 64 12.15 -4.58 10.88
N LYS A 65 12.28 -5.88 10.65
CA LYS A 65 11.24 -6.88 10.99
C LYS A 65 10.79 -6.84 12.45
N LYS A 66 11.70 -6.53 13.38
CA LYS A 66 11.38 -6.42 14.82
C LYS A 66 10.55 -5.18 15.10
N LYS A 67 10.87 -4.07 14.45
CA LYS A 67 10.13 -2.82 14.58
C LYS A 67 8.73 -2.96 13.96
N ILE A 68 8.59 -3.62 12.81
CA ILE A 68 7.28 -3.95 12.22
C ILE A 68 6.42 -4.72 13.21
N LEU A 69 6.96 -5.79 13.82
CA LEU A 69 6.25 -6.56 14.84
C LEU A 69 5.81 -5.72 16.04
N SER A 70 6.66 -4.83 16.48
CA SER A 70 6.36 -3.90 17.61
C SER A 70 5.24 -2.91 17.23
N LEU A 71 5.25 -2.38 16.01
CA LEU A 71 4.25 -1.44 15.51
C LEU A 71 2.89 -2.11 15.25
N LEU A 72 2.92 -3.36 14.80
CA LEU A 72 1.70 -4.14 14.56
C LEU A 72 1.00 -4.58 15.85
N ASP A 73 1.64 -4.44 17.02
CA ASP A 73 1.06 -4.76 18.34
C ASP A 73 0.35 -6.13 18.38
N ILE A 74 1.03 -7.15 17.86
CA ILE A 74 0.48 -8.50 17.78
C ILE A 74 0.37 -9.05 19.20
N THR A 75 -0.76 -8.83 19.83
CA THR A 75 -1.13 -9.50 21.07
C THR A 75 -1.72 -10.86 20.72
N PHE A 76 -1.06 -11.92 21.20
CA PHE A 76 -1.49 -13.31 21.02
C PHE A 76 -2.79 -13.60 21.76
N SER A 77 -3.91 -13.18 21.20
CA SER A 77 -5.20 -13.75 21.53
C SER A 77 -5.92 -14.03 20.23
N LEU A 78 -6.58 -15.19 20.16
CA LEU A 78 -7.29 -15.67 18.97
C LEU A 78 -8.42 -14.74 18.48
N ASP A 79 -8.73 -13.70 19.26
CA ASP A 79 -9.85 -12.79 19.03
C ASP A 79 -9.44 -11.34 18.70
N HIS A 80 -8.11 -11.01 18.61
CA HIS A 80 -7.71 -9.62 18.43
C HIS A 80 -6.87 -9.40 17.18
N LEU A 81 -7.45 -8.60 16.28
CA LEU A 81 -6.78 -7.98 15.15
C LEU A 81 -5.78 -6.91 15.64
N VAL A 82 -4.86 -6.51 14.77
CA VAL A 82 -3.91 -5.43 15.04
C VAL A 82 -4.68 -4.11 15.13
N LYS A 83 -4.52 -3.36 16.23
CA LYS A 83 -5.23 -2.09 16.40
C LYS A 83 -4.78 -1.00 15.41
N GLY A 84 -3.56 -1.06 14.91
CA GLY A 84 -2.99 -0.09 13.98
C GLY A 84 -2.71 1.30 14.57
N GLU A 85 -3.02 1.52 15.84
CA GLU A 85 -2.83 2.80 16.53
C GLU A 85 -1.36 3.17 16.66
N LYS A 86 -0.49 2.20 16.98
CA LYS A 86 0.95 2.44 17.11
C LYS A 86 1.61 2.87 15.81
N ILE A 87 1.12 2.40 14.67
CA ILE A 87 1.58 2.84 13.35
C ILE A 87 1.23 4.32 13.15
N ILE A 88 -0.02 4.67 13.44
CA ILE A 88 -0.51 6.05 13.32
C ILE A 88 0.26 6.99 14.26
N GLU A 89 0.48 6.60 15.53
CA GLU A 89 1.25 7.41 16.47
C GLU A 89 2.71 7.61 16.00
N ALA A 90 3.36 6.54 15.53
CA ALA A 90 4.72 6.65 14.98
C ALA A 90 4.80 7.55 13.72
N MET A 91 3.74 7.58 12.93
CA MET A 91 3.65 8.49 11.76
C MET A 91 3.40 9.94 12.19
N LYS A 92 2.69 10.19 13.30
CA LYS A 92 2.47 11.55 13.84
C LYS A 92 3.76 12.21 14.33
N ASP A 93 4.77 11.41 14.69
CA ASP A 93 6.10 11.93 15.03
C ASP A 93 6.82 12.53 13.80
N ILE A 94 6.45 12.10 12.57
CA ILE A 94 7.01 12.61 11.31
C ILE A 94 6.17 13.79 10.80
N VAL A 95 4.85 13.60 10.77
CA VAL A 95 3.87 14.58 10.32
C VAL A 95 2.84 14.75 11.42
N PRO A 96 2.75 15.91 12.08
CA PRO A 96 1.67 16.19 13.01
C PRO A 96 0.30 16.00 12.32
N ASP A 97 -0.73 15.63 13.07
CA ASP A 97 -2.06 15.50 12.50
C ASP A 97 -2.55 16.86 11.98
N VAL A 98 -2.88 16.88 10.72
CA VAL A 98 -3.37 18.07 10.00
C VAL A 98 -4.73 17.76 9.39
N LYS A 99 -5.49 18.79 9.08
CA LYS A 99 -6.73 18.60 8.32
C LYS A 99 -6.42 18.42 6.84
N ILE A 100 -7.14 17.52 6.19
CA ILE A 100 -7.00 17.22 4.75
C ILE A 100 -7.20 18.47 3.91
N GLU A 101 -8.19 19.30 4.28
CA GLU A 101 -8.50 20.56 3.59
C GLU A 101 -7.43 21.65 3.72
N ASP A 102 -6.51 21.51 4.68
CA ASP A 102 -5.40 22.45 4.91
C ASP A 102 -4.08 21.97 4.26
N LEU A 103 -4.07 20.81 3.60
CA LEU A 103 -2.89 20.30 2.92
C LEU A 103 -2.51 21.17 1.71
N PRO A 104 -1.20 21.35 1.45
CA PRO A 104 -0.71 22.11 0.28
C PRO A 104 -1.21 21.59 -1.06
N ILE A 105 -1.45 20.27 -1.14
CA ILE A 105 -1.94 19.58 -2.34
C ILE A 105 -3.27 18.92 -2.00
N PRO A 106 -4.34 19.15 -2.79
CA PRO A 106 -5.63 18.48 -2.65
C PRO A 106 -5.47 16.96 -2.58
N PHE A 107 -5.97 16.38 -1.49
CA PHE A 107 -5.83 14.96 -1.19
C PHE A 107 -7.18 14.34 -0.86
N LYS A 108 -7.37 13.09 -1.30
CA LYS A 108 -8.51 12.26 -0.90
C LYS A 108 -8.04 10.85 -0.54
N ALA A 109 -8.60 10.30 0.54
CA ALA A 109 -8.40 8.90 0.92
C ALA A 109 -9.72 8.13 0.77
N VAL A 110 -9.61 6.85 0.39
CA VAL A 110 -10.78 6.00 0.16
C VAL A 110 -10.85 4.90 1.21
N ALA A 111 -12.03 4.71 1.79
CA ALA A 111 -12.37 3.58 2.64
C ALA A 111 -13.71 2.97 2.21
N THR A 112 -14.14 1.90 2.89
CA THR A 112 -15.42 1.22 2.67
C THR A 112 -16.29 1.35 3.91
N ASP A 113 -17.54 1.81 3.75
CA ASP A 113 -18.61 1.68 4.75
C ASP A 113 -19.07 0.21 4.75
N TRP A 114 -18.77 -0.50 5.85
CA TRP A 114 -19.03 -1.92 5.96
C TRP A 114 -20.52 -2.26 5.95
N GLU A 115 -21.33 -1.46 6.63
CA GLU A 115 -22.77 -1.72 6.77
C GLU A 115 -23.50 -1.49 5.45
N LYS A 116 -23.12 -0.45 4.70
CA LYS A 116 -23.81 -0.09 3.46
C LYS A 116 -23.18 -0.73 2.21
N GLY A 117 -21.97 -1.27 2.33
CA GLY A 117 -21.22 -1.76 1.16
C GLY A 117 -20.94 -0.66 0.14
N GLN A 118 -20.58 0.54 0.61
CA GLN A 118 -20.35 1.71 -0.23
C GLN A 118 -18.96 2.29 -0.03
N GLU A 119 -18.41 2.87 -1.09
CA GLU A 119 -17.22 3.68 -1.05
C GLU A 119 -17.42 4.93 -0.20
N VAL A 120 -16.43 5.27 0.61
CA VAL A 120 -16.39 6.51 1.37
C VAL A 120 -15.12 7.27 1.04
N VAL A 121 -15.27 8.53 0.64
CA VAL A 121 -14.16 9.41 0.28
C VAL A 121 -13.95 10.44 1.37
N PHE A 122 -12.78 10.38 2.01
CA PHE A 122 -12.33 11.39 2.96
C PHE A 122 -11.60 12.50 2.23
N SER A 123 -12.15 13.71 2.27
CA SER A 123 -11.58 14.92 1.66
C SER A 123 -11.46 16.08 2.65
N LYS A 124 -11.85 15.85 3.90
CA LYS A 124 -11.85 16.83 5.01
C LYS A 124 -11.65 16.11 6.35
N GLY A 125 -11.22 16.87 7.36
CA GLY A 125 -10.98 16.37 8.70
C GLY A 125 -9.58 15.84 8.89
N SER A 126 -9.31 15.08 9.96
CA SER A 126 -8.00 14.56 10.30
C SER A 126 -7.43 13.66 9.20
N LEU A 127 -6.21 13.95 8.77
CA LEU A 127 -5.46 13.13 7.82
C LEU A 127 -5.30 11.69 8.33
N TYR A 128 -4.95 11.55 9.62
CA TYR A 128 -4.71 10.22 10.19
C TYR A 128 -5.99 9.42 10.44
N GLU A 129 -7.10 10.06 10.72
CA GLU A 129 -8.39 9.37 10.77
C GLU A 129 -8.77 8.79 9.39
N ALA A 130 -8.57 9.56 8.33
CA ALA A 130 -8.81 9.10 6.97
C ALA A 130 -7.87 7.96 6.56
N ILE A 131 -6.56 8.10 6.84
CA ILE A 131 -5.57 7.05 6.60
C ILE A 131 -5.93 5.79 7.41
N ARG A 132 -6.24 5.94 8.72
CA ARG A 132 -6.57 4.80 9.59
C ARG A 132 -7.79 4.03 9.09
N ALA A 133 -8.83 4.74 8.62
CA ALA A 133 -9.98 4.11 7.99
C ALA A 133 -9.59 3.37 6.70
N SER A 134 -8.78 4.02 5.85
CA SER A 134 -8.36 3.50 4.54
C SER A 134 -7.48 2.25 4.63
N ILE A 135 -6.69 2.08 5.72
CA ILE A 135 -5.79 0.92 5.92
C ILE A 135 -6.42 -0.20 6.75
N SER A 136 -7.68 -0.12 7.14
CA SER A 136 -8.36 -1.09 8.01
C SER A 136 -8.67 -2.40 7.28
N MET A 137 -7.60 -3.07 6.77
CA MET A 137 -7.73 -4.31 6.02
C MET A 137 -8.29 -5.44 6.90
N PRO A 138 -9.43 -6.05 6.53
CA PRO A 138 -9.98 -7.18 7.26
C PRO A 138 -8.97 -8.31 7.43
N LEU A 139 -9.05 -9.05 8.52
CA LEU A 139 -8.13 -10.10 8.97
C LEU A 139 -6.79 -9.59 9.54
N PHE A 140 -6.45 -8.32 9.36
CA PHE A 140 -5.19 -7.73 9.87
C PHE A 140 -5.44 -6.60 10.86
N PHE A 141 -6.30 -5.63 10.51
CA PHE A 141 -6.55 -4.46 11.35
C PHE A 141 -7.99 -4.42 11.85
N ASP A 142 -8.13 -3.95 13.08
CA ASP A 142 -9.45 -3.62 13.62
C ASP A 142 -10.13 -2.57 12.72
N PRO A 143 -11.42 -2.72 12.43
CA PRO A 143 -12.18 -1.70 11.71
C PRO A 143 -12.31 -0.43 12.55
N VAL A 144 -12.41 0.72 11.88
CA VAL A 144 -12.63 2.01 12.53
C VAL A 144 -14.12 2.25 12.69
N LYS A 145 -14.57 2.49 13.93
CA LYS A 145 -15.97 2.85 14.22
C LYS A 145 -16.08 4.34 14.52
N LYS A 146 -16.84 5.07 13.71
CA LYS A 146 -17.05 6.51 13.89
C LYS A 146 -18.42 6.94 13.37
N GLY A 147 -19.14 7.72 14.17
CA GLY A 147 -20.44 8.26 13.75
C GLY A 147 -21.52 7.23 13.41
N GLY A 148 -21.45 6.03 14.01
CA GLY A 148 -22.37 4.93 13.72
C GLY A 148 -22.05 4.12 12.47
N THR A 149 -20.91 4.41 11.81
CA THR A 149 -20.40 3.68 10.64
C THR A 149 -19.15 2.92 11.00
N THR A 150 -19.01 1.70 10.49
CA THR A 150 -17.79 0.90 10.56
C THR A 150 -17.04 1.02 9.24
N PHE A 151 -15.80 1.53 9.29
CA PHE A 151 -14.93 1.65 8.12
C PHE A 151 -13.95 0.50 8.06
N VAL A 152 -13.80 -0.05 6.86
CA VAL A 152 -12.78 -1.03 6.49
C VAL A 152 -12.00 -0.51 5.28
N ASP A 153 -10.89 -1.20 4.92
CA ASP A 153 -10.01 -0.82 3.83
C ASP A 153 -10.77 -0.55 2.53
N GLY A 154 -10.42 0.56 1.87
CA GLY A 154 -11.02 0.94 0.60
C GLY A 154 -10.75 -0.06 -0.52
N GLY A 155 -9.67 -0.85 -0.41
CA GLY A 155 -9.30 -1.88 -1.39
C GLY A 155 -10.35 -2.97 -1.59
N ILE A 156 -11.31 -3.10 -0.69
CA ILE A 156 -12.44 -4.04 -0.83
C ILE A 156 -13.29 -3.66 -2.06
N LEU A 157 -13.64 -2.37 -2.19
CA LEU A 157 -14.54 -1.89 -3.24
C LEU A 157 -13.79 -1.13 -4.34
N ASN A 158 -12.83 -0.28 -3.95
CA ASN A 158 -12.14 0.61 -4.87
C ASN A 158 -10.63 0.67 -4.60
N PRO A 159 -9.89 -0.37 -4.97
CA PRO A 159 -8.46 -0.45 -4.72
C PRO A 159 -7.62 0.53 -5.56
N LEU A 160 -8.12 1.01 -6.69
CA LEU A 160 -7.49 2.01 -7.55
C LEU A 160 -8.53 3.08 -7.90
N PRO A 161 -8.65 4.16 -7.11
CA PRO A 161 -9.81 5.07 -7.11
C PRO A 161 -9.81 6.08 -8.28
N LEU A 162 -9.76 5.57 -9.51
CA LEU A 162 -9.76 6.34 -10.76
C LEU A 162 -11.05 7.16 -10.98
N ASN A 163 -12.20 6.66 -10.51
CA ASN A 163 -13.47 7.37 -10.58
C ASN A 163 -13.42 8.75 -9.88
N ILE A 164 -12.62 8.84 -8.80
CA ILE A 164 -12.53 10.05 -7.97
C ILE A 164 -11.60 11.09 -8.59
N SER A 165 -10.63 10.66 -9.40
CA SER A 165 -9.65 11.58 -10.01
C SER A 165 -10.25 12.52 -11.05
N LYS A 166 -11.41 12.20 -11.61
CA LYS A 166 -12.08 13.03 -12.63
C LYS A 166 -12.42 14.44 -12.15
N ASP A 167 -12.68 14.59 -10.84
CA ASP A 167 -13.03 15.86 -10.22
C ASP A 167 -11.84 16.47 -9.45
N MET A 168 -10.62 16.01 -9.74
CA MET A 168 -9.40 16.45 -9.08
C MET A 168 -8.57 17.33 -10.02
N PRO A 169 -7.86 18.37 -9.51
CA PRO A 169 -6.96 19.19 -10.31
C PRO A 169 -5.87 18.40 -11.00
N GLY A 170 -5.68 18.59 -12.29
CA GLY A 170 -4.64 17.97 -13.13
C GLY A 170 -5.03 18.01 -14.59
N ASP A 171 -4.06 18.09 -15.50
CA ASP A 171 -4.26 18.04 -16.94
C ASP A 171 -4.40 16.60 -17.44
N ILE A 172 -3.73 15.69 -16.74
CA ILE A 172 -3.71 14.25 -17.03
C ILE A 172 -3.86 13.43 -15.76
N VAL A 173 -4.39 12.23 -15.91
CA VAL A 173 -4.51 11.24 -14.82
C VAL A 173 -3.37 10.23 -14.91
N VAL A 174 -2.54 10.18 -13.90
CA VAL A 174 -1.48 9.16 -13.74
C VAL A 174 -1.89 8.18 -12.66
N ALA A 175 -1.96 6.90 -12.99
CA ALA A 175 -2.31 5.84 -12.04
C ALA A 175 -1.12 4.91 -11.77
N VAL A 176 -0.87 4.64 -10.50
CA VAL A 176 0.10 3.62 -10.06
C VAL A 176 -0.66 2.48 -9.41
N ASN A 177 -0.75 1.36 -10.11
CA ASN A 177 -1.37 0.13 -9.66
C ASN A 177 -0.29 -0.87 -9.21
N VAL A 178 -0.25 -1.20 -7.92
CA VAL A 178 0.68 -2.20 -7.35
C VAL A 178 -0.01 -3.55 -7.09
N SER A 179 -1.14 -3.78 -7.75
CA SER A 179 -1.94 -5.00 -7.67
C SER A 179 -2.20 -5.59 -9.06
N GLY A 180 -1.29 -5.34 -10.01
CA GLY A 180 -1.38 -5.85 -11.37
C GLY A 180 -1.29 -7.38 -11.45
N THR A 181 -1.72 -7.92 -12.59
CA THR A 181 -1.50 -9.33 -12.95
C THR A 181 -0.11 -9.47 -13.57
N GLY A 182 0.62 -10.55 -13.21
CA GLY A 182 1.97 -10.79 -13.73
C GLY A 182 1.97 -11.21 -15.20
N GLU A 183 2.12 -10.26 -16.12
CA GLU A 183 2.52 -10.46 -17.51
C GLU A 183 3.72 -9.57 -17.88
N ASP A 184 4.47 -9.08 -16.90
CA ASP A 184 5.72 -8.38 -17.19
C ASP A 184 6.84 -9.39 -17.40
N ASN A 185 7.42 -9.36 -18.59
CA ASN A 185 8.51 -10.16 -19.13
C ASN A 185 9.45 -10.80 -18.09
N GLU A 186 9.61 -12.12 -18.19
CA GLU A 186 10.57 -12.96 -17.44
C GLU A 186 12.03 -12.44 -17.49
N ASN A 187 12.33 -11.42 -18.27
CA ASN A 187 13.66 -10.84 -18.42
C ASN A 187 14.12 -9.93 -17.27
N ASP A 188 13.24 -9.58 -16.32
CA ASP A 188 13.61 -8.70 -15.19
C ASP A 188 14.19 -9.47 -13.98
N ASN A 189 14.15 -10.81 -13.99
CA ASN A 189 14.59 -11.65 -12.85
C ASN A 189 16.03 -12.18 -12.94
N GLU A 190 16.78 -11.91 -14.02
CA GLU A 190 18.08 -12.60 -14.22
C GLU A 190 19.28 -12.00 -13.47
N ASN A 191 19.17 -10.83 -12.84
CA ASN A 191 20.35 -10.20 -12.22
C ASN A 191 20.42 -10.18 -10.69
N ASP A 192 19.41 -10.68 -9.95
CA ASP A 192 19.42 -10.58 -8.48
C ASP A 192 19.49 -11.94 -7.73
N ASN A 193 19.69 -13.08 -8.43
CA ASN A 193 19.58 -14.41 -7.82
C ASN A 193 20.90 -15.08 -7.36
N GLU A 194 22.02 -14.37 -7.29
CA GLU A 194 23.31 -15.06 -6.97
C GLU A 194 23.67 -15.23 -5.49
N ASN A 195 22.88 -14.75 -4.50
CA ASN A 195 23.37 -14.82 -3.11
C ASN A 195 22.45 -15.41 -2.02
N ASP A 196 21.27 -15.94 -2.32
CA ASP A 196 20.36 -16.41 -1.25
C ASP A 196 20.18 -17.94 -1.13
N ASN A 197 20.90 -18.76 -1.92
CA ASN A 197 20.68 -20.22 -1.94
C ASN A 197 21.46 -21.04 -0.89
N GLU A 198 22.22 -20.45 0.01
CA GLU A 198 23.10 -21.21 0.92
C GLU A 198 22.60 -21.42 2.38
N LYS A 199 21.39 -21.03 2.75
CA LYS A 199 20.91 -21.17 4.16
C LYS A 199 19.64 -22.00 4.38
N ARG A 200 19.30 -22.92 3.51
CA ARG A 200 18.19 -23.85 3.77
C ARG A 200 18.70 -25.28 3.99
N LYS A 201 19.32 -25.55 5.12
CA LYS A 201 19.35 -26.91 5.71
C LYS A 201 19.63 -26.88 7.22
N THR A 202 18.76 -27.60 7.93
CA THR A 202 18.87 -28.17 9.28
C THR A 202 18.77 -27.27 10.52
N LYS A 203 17.75 -27.44 11.37
CA LYS A 203 17.77 -28.34 12.54
C LYS A 203 16.54 -28.15 13.43
N THR A 204 15.75 -29.18 13.52
CA THR A 204 14.76 -29.39 14.59
C THR A 204 15.46 -29.46 15.94
N LYS A 205 15.25 -28.50 16.81
CA LYS A 205 15.48 -28.62 18.26
C LYS A 205 14.39 -27.84 18.99
N THR A 206 13.58 -28.58 19.71
CA THR A 206 12.57 -28.10 20.66
C THR A 206 13.24 -27.18 21.69
N LYS A 207 13.09 -25.88 21.54
CA LYS A 207 13.34 -24.88 22.57
C LYS A 207 12.09 -24.05 22.74
N THR A 208 11.73 -23.76 23.99
CA THR A 208 10.65 -22.83 24.35
C THR A 208 10.79 -21.55 23.54
N LYS A 209 9.85 -21.36 22.58
CA LYS A 209 9.90 -20.23 21.65
C LYS A 209 9.62 -18.93 22.41
N SER A 210 10.41 -17.91 22.18
CA SER A 210 10.12 -16.56 22.72
C SER A 210 8.87 -15.97 22.04
N LYS A 211 8.17 -15.03 22.70
CA LYS A 211 7.00 -14.35 22.12
C LYS A 211 7.29 -13.74 20.74
N ALA A 212 8.52 -13.22 20.54
CA ALA A 212 8.96 -12.70 19.25
C ALA A 212 9.09 -13.79 18.17
N GLN A 213 9.53 -15.00 18.54
CA GLN A 213 9.65 -16.13 17.61
C GLN A 213 8.27 -16.62 17.16
N THR A 214 7.30 -16.65 18.07
CA THR A 214 5.92 -17.05 17.75
C THR A 214 5.24 -16.02 16.83
N ALA A 215 5.55 -14.71 17.00
CA ALA A 215 5.08 -13.65 16.10
C ALA A 215 5.72 -13.73 14.71
N LEU A 216 7.01 -14.04 14.63
CA LEU A 216 7.70 -14.30 13.36
C LEU A 216 7.15 -15.56 12.65
N ASP A 217 6.86 -16.61 13.41
CA ASP A 217 6.24 -17.83 12.89
C ASP A 217 4.79 -17.56 12.41
N PHE A 218 4.05 -16.68 13.11
CA PHE A 218 2.73 -16.22 12.67
C PHE A 218 2.83 -15.42 11.37
N LEU A 219 3.73 -14.44 11.27
CA LEU A 219 3.94 -13.71 10.01
C LEU A 219 4.43 -14.60 8.88
N SER A 220 5.29 -15.59 9.17
CA SER A 220 5.70 -16.57 8.16
C SER A 220 4.57 -17.52 7.77
N SER A 221 3.63 -17.81 8.68
CA SER A 221 2.41 -18.58 8.37
C SER A 221 1.42 -17.81 7.51
N LEU A 222 1.53 -16.46 7.48
CA LEU A 222 0.78 -15.60 6.55
C LEU A 222 1.32 -15.67 5.11
N LEU A 223 2.53 -16.23 4.93
CA LEU A 223 3.22 -16.42 3.65
C LEU A 223 3.67 -17.89 3.52
N PRO A 224 2.76 -18.86 3.41
CA PRO A 224 3.15 -20.26 3.24
C PRO A 224 3.85 -20.47 1.89
N ASP A 225 5.00 -21.13 1.91
CA ASP A 225 5.74 -21.57 0.70
C ASP A 225 4.94 -22.60 -0.13
N GLU A 226 3.98 -23.30 0.49
CA GLU A 226 2.91 -24.05 -0.18
C GLU A 226 1.58 -23.79 0.51
N PRO A 227 0.49 -23.58 -0.26
CA PRO A 227 -0.78 -23.22 0.33
C PRO A 227 -1.45 -24.44 0.96
N ASP A 228 -1.26 -24.65 2.25
CA ASP A 228 -2.27 -25.35 3.03
C ASP A 228 -3.58 -24.56 2.88
N VAL A 229 -4.53 -25.16 2.16
CA VAL A 229 -5.83 -24.53 1.90
C VAL A 229 -6.61 -24.55 3.21
N ASN A 230 -6.39 -23.55 4.04
CA ASN A 230 -7.17 -23.29 5.24
C ASN A 230 -8.04 -22.04 5.07
N TYR A 231 -8.98 -21.84 5.98
CA TYR A 231 -9.91 -20.72 5.91
C TYR A 231 -9.22 -19.35 5.80
N PHE A 232 -8.12 -19.16 6.51
CA PHE A 232 -7.37 -17.89 6.53
C PHE A 232 -6.68 -17.63 5.18
N THR A 233 -5.95 -18.61 4.64
CA THR A 233 -5.28 -18.48 3.33
C THR A 233 -6.28 -18.32 2.19
N MET A 234 -7.44 -18.97 2.27
CA MET A 234 -8.55 -18.78 1.33
C MET A 234 -9.08 -17.34 1.39
N SER A 235 -9.32 -16.81 2.60
CA SER A 235 -9.83 -15.45 2.77
C SER A 235 -8.86 -14.39 2.25
N GLN A 236 -7.56 -14.58 2.49
CA GLN A 236 -6.52 -13.72 1.91
C GLN A 236 -6.51 -13.77 0.39
N ARG A 237 -6.60 -14.98 -0.18
CA ARG A 237 -6.63 -15.14 -1.63
C ARG A 237 -7.87 -14.50 -2.25
N LEU A 238 -9.04 -14.64 -1.63
CA LEU A 238 -10.27 -13.96 -2.06
C LEU A 238 -10.09 -12.45 -2.05
N PHE A 239 -9.54 -11.89 -0.98
CA PHE A 239 -9.27 -10.45 -0.91
C PHE A 239 -8.33 -9.99 -2.04
N ARG A 240 -7.23 -10.71 -2.27
CA ARG A 240 -6.30 -10.41 -3.37
C ARG A 240 -6.98 -10.44 -4.75
N LEU A 241 -7.79 -11.47 -5.02
CA LEU A 241 -8.54 -11.59 -6.27
C LEU A 241 -9.53 -10.45 -6.45
N MET A 242 -10.24 -10.04 -5.38
CA MET A 242 -11.16 -8.90 -5.41
C MET A 242 -10.40 -7.60 -5.72
N VAL A 243 -9.28 -7.34 -5.05
CA VAL A 243 -8.44 -6.16 -5.30
C VAL A 243 -7.97 -6.13 -6.75
N GLN A 244 -7.41 -7.23 -7.26
CA GLN A 244 -6.93 -7.31 -8.64
C GLN A 244 -8.06 -7.08 -9.65
N LYS A 245 -9.20 -7.74 -9.44
CA LYS A 245 -10.33 -7.64 -10.38
C LYS A 245 -10.94 -6.25 -10.39
N ASN A 246 -11.14 -5.63 -9.22
CA ASN A 246 -11.70 -4.29 -9.12
C ASN A 246 -10.72 -3.25 -9.68
N ALA A 247 -9.42 -3.37 -9.45
CA ALA A 247 -8.42 -2.50 -10.07
C ALA A 247 -8.45 -2.60 -11.59
N ALA A 248 -8.50 -3.81 -12.15
CA ALA A 248 -8.58 -4.03 -13.60
C ALA A 248 -9.86 -3.43 -14.22
N LEU A 249 -11.01 -3.60 -13.54
CA LEU A 249 -12.26 -2.99 -13.97
C LEU A 249 -12.19 -1.46 -13.97
N ASN A 250 -11.60 -0.86 -12.95
CA ASN A 250 -11.43 0.59 -12.89
C ASN A 250 -10.50 1.11 -14.00
N ILE A 251 -9.42 0.39 -14.31
CA ILE A 251 -8.53 0.74 -15.42
C ILE A 251 -9.30 0.71 -16.76
N GLU A 252 -10.09 -0.33 -16.99
CA GLU A 252 -10.90 -0.47 -18.20
C GLU A 252 -11.94 0.64 -18.33
N LEU A 253 -12.65 0.98 -17.23
CA LEU A 253 -13.73 1.97 -17.22
C LEU A 253 -13.22 3.42 -17.31
N TYR A 254 -12.12 3.73 -16.64
CA TYR A 254 -11.70 5.14 -16.46
C TYR A 254 -10.47 5.52 -17.27
N LYS A 255 -9.72 4.55 -17.78
CA LYS A 255 -8.60 4.72 -18.74
C LYS A 255 -7.68 5.89 -18.38
N PRO A 256 -6.80 5.75 -17.37
CA PRO A 256 -5.86 6.81 -17.03
C PRO A 256 -4.94 7.12 -18.23
N ASP A 257 -4.47 8.37 -18.33
CA ASP A 257 -3.56 8.79 -19.41
C ASP A 257 -2.21 8.06 -19.30
N ILE A 258 -1.75 7.80 -18.08
CA ILE A 258 -0.54 7.03 -17.79
C ILE A 258 -0.87 5.97 -16.75
N LEU A 259 -0.58 4.71 -17.07
CA LEU A 259 -0.71 3.59 -16.15
C LEU A 259 0.66 2.98 -15.85
N VAL A 260 1.04 3.00 -14.58
CA VAL A 260 2.14 2.19 -14.05
C VAL A 260 1.54 0.94 -13.41
N ASN A 261 1.78 -0.22 -13.99
CA ASN A 261 1.22 -1.48 -13.50
C ASN A 261 2.35 -2.36 -12.94
N ILE A 262 2.29 -2.66 -11.63
CA ILE A 262 3.28 -3.47 -10.92
C ILE A 262 2.62 -4.77 -10.50
N PRO A 263 3.21 -5.94 -10.86
CA PRO A 263 2.65 -7.24 -10.53
C PRO A 263 2.50 -7.46 -9.02
N MET A 264 1.36 -8.02 -8.62
CA MET A 264 1.06 -8.27 -7.21
C MET A 264 1.97 -9.33 -6.58
N ASP A 265 2.54 -10.22 -7.37
CA ASP A 265 3.33 -11.37 -6.90
C ASP A 265 4.83 -11.06 -6.77
N LEU A 266 5.26 -9.88 -7.20
CA LEU A 266 6.67 -9.49 -7.21
C LEU A 266 7.24 -9.26 -5.80
N PHE A 267 6.42 -8.72 -4.90
CA PHE A 267 6.80 -8.46 -3.50
C PHE A 267 5.71 -8.96 -2.55
N GLY A 268 6.10 -9.48 -1.40
CA GLY A 268 5.17 -9.88 -0.35
C GLY A 268 4.41 -8.70 0.27
N PRO A 269 3.20 -8.92 0.76
CA PRO A 269 2.37 -7.85 1.32
C PRO A 269 2.90 -7.25 2.63
N PHE A 270 3.89 -7.89 3.26
CA PHE A 270 4.48 -7.49 4.55
C PHE A 270 5.99 -7.20 4.49
N GLU A 271 6.57 -7.10 3.31
CA GLU A 271 8.00 -6.79 3.10
C GLU A 271 8.31 -5.30 3.26
N TYR A 272 7.88 -4.71 4.39
CA TYR A 272 8.10 -3.29 4.69
C TYR A 272 9.56 -2.93 4.96
N ASP A 273 10.40 -3.91 5.22
CA ASP A 273 11.86 -3.77 5.40
C ASP A 273 12.66 -3.67 4.08
N HIS A 274 11.97 -3.75 2.93
CA HIS A 274 12.59 -3.67 1.61
C HIS A 274 12.28 -2.34 0.87
N VAL A 275 12.22 -1.24 1.60
CA VAL A 275 11.81 0.09 1.09
C VAL A 275 12.59 0.50 -0.16
N ASP A 276 13.92 0.41 -0.13
CA ASP A 276 14.78 0.84 -1.24
C ASP A 276 14.57 -0.02 -2.48
N LYS A 277 14.47 -1.34 -2.32
CA LYS A 277 14.23 -2.26 -3.43
C LYS A 277 12.89 -1.97 -4.10
N ILE A 278 11.82 -1.88 -3.29
CA ILE A 278 10.45 -1.67 -3.79
C ILE A 278 10.30 -0.27 -4.42
N SER A 279 10.84 0.77 -3.78
CA SER A 279 10.75 2.14 -4.33
C SER A 279 11.58 2.28 -5.61
N THR A 280 12.77 1.67 -5.68
CA THR A 280 13.59 1.65 -6.91
C THR A 280 12.87 0.98 -8.06
N TYR A 281 12.15 -0.12 -7.80
CA TYR A 281 11.33 -0.78 -8.80
C TYR A 281 10.18 0.11 -9.28
N GLY A 282 9.49 0.79 -8.36
CA GLY A 282 8.46 1.77 -8.71
C GLY A 282 8.98 2.91 -9.58
N ARG A 283 10.19 3.42 -9.29
CA ARG A 283 10.90 4.41 -10.10
C ARG A 283 11.17 3.89 -11.52
N LYS A 284 11.70 2.66 -11.64
CA LYS A 284 11.95 2.02 -12.94
C LYS A 284 10.66 1.93 -13.76
N LYS A 285 9.58 1.42 -13.17
CA LYS A 285 8.30 1.23 -13.88
C LYS A 285 7.64 2.55 -14.29
N MET A 286 7.74 3.60 -13.49
CA MET A 286 7.27 4.93 -13.88
C MET A 286 8.06 5.46 -15.09
N ARG A 287 9.39 5.34 -15.07
CA ARG A 287 10.24 5.75 -16.19
C ARG A 287 9.91 5.01 -17.49
N GLU A 288 9.61 3.72 -17.40
CA GLU A 288 9.18 2.91 -18.54
C GLU A 288 7.83 3.39 -19.09
N ALA A 289 6.86 3.65 -18.22
CA ALA A 289 5.55 4.13 -18.60
C ALA A 289 5.59 5.50 -19.29
N LEU A 290 6.45 6.40 -18.81
CA LEU A 290 6.62 7.74 -19.39
C LEU A 290 7.24 7.70 -20.78
N LYS A 291 8.23 6.81 -21.03
CA LYS A 291 8.86 6.65 -22.36
C LYS A 291 7.86 6.19 -23.43
N ASN A 292 6.85 5.42 -23.05
CA ASN A 292 5.84 4.89 -23.99
C ASN A 292 4.84 5.96 -24.48
N ILE A 293 4.85 7.16 -23.91
CA ILE A 293 3.96 8.26 -24.30
C ILE A 293 4.64 9.18 -25.32
N ASP A 294 5.97 9.26 -25.26
CA ASP A 294 6.76 10.14 -26.14
C ASP A 294 7.04 9.48 -27.50
N ASN A 295 6.62 8.23 -27.70
CA ASN A 295 6.68 7.47 -28.95
C ASN A 295 5.30 7.31 -29.57
#